data_3273ea9cafd62da2e814176c1aa773a7
#
_entry.id   3273ea9cafd62da2e814176c1aa773a7
#
_cell.length_a   1.000
_cell.length_b   1.000
_cell.length_c   1.000
_cell.angle_alpha   90.00
_cell.angle_beta   90.00
_cell.angle_gamma   90.00
#
_symmetry.space_group_name_H-M   'P 1'
#
loop_
_entity.id
_entity.type
_entity.pdbx_description
1 polymer ?
#
loop_
_entity_poly.entity_id
_entity_poly.type
_entity_poly.pdbx_seq_one_letter_code
_entity_poly.pdbx_strand_id
1 'polypeptide(L)'
;MKPQETTFKAILITKGRKTGKEHAVELRAVFYDNKFYFSRRNSQSDWLKNALVNPQVKIQYNDITFTGTASLITDESLAKKISQLKYSDKKAEESRVVLEITLHEQL
;
A
#
# COMPACT_ATOMS: atom_id res chain seq x y z
N MET A 1 -15.14 -8.77 -1.63
CA MET A 1 -15.44 -8.19 -0.29
C MET A 1 -14.37 -7.21 0.08
N LYS A 2 -14.76 -6.05 0.59
CA LYS A 2 -13.82 -5.01 0.97
C LYS A 2 -13.50 -5.10 2.46
N PRO A 3 -12.29 -4.67 2.90
CA PRO A 3 -11.99 -4.62 4.33
C PRO A 3 -12.95 -3.73 5.09
N GLN A 4 -13.33 -4.16 6.28
CA GLN A 4 -14.18 -3.39 7.16
C GLN A 4 -13.38 -2.55 8.15
N GLU A 5 -12.13 -2.94 8.39
CA GLU A 5 -11.24 -2.20 9.28
C GLU A 5 -10.47 -1.16 8.50
N THR A 6 -10.17 -0.03 9.14
CA THR A 6 -9.39 1.03 8.52
C THR A 6 -7.91 0.66 8.41
N THR A 7 -7.37 0.00 9.44
CA THR A 7 -5.97 -0.43 9.45
C THR A 7 -5.87 -1.91 9.83
N PHE A 8 -4.99 -2.63 9.16
CA PHE A 8 -4.83 -4.07 9.36
C PHE A 8 -3.53 -4.52 8.71
N LYS A 9 -3.12 -5.76 9.00
CA LYS A 9 -1.99 -6.37 8.31
C LYS A 9 -2.46 -7.03 7.03
N ALA A 10 -1.73 -6.82 5.94
CA ALA A 10 -2.01 -7.44 4.65
C ALA A 10 -0.71 -7.82 3.98
N ILE A 11 -0.77 -8.72 3.02
CA ILE A 11 0.40 -9.12 2.25
C ILE A 11 0.36 -8.39 0.91
N LEU A 12 1.39 -7.59 0.66
CA LEU A 12 1.57 -6.92 -0.63
C LEU A 12 2.49 -7.76 -1.49
N ILE A 13 2.02 -8.10 -2.68
CA ILE A 13 2.79 -8.91 -3.64
C ILE A 13 3.18 -8.01 -4.82
N THR A 14 4.47 -7.85 -5.02
CA THR A 14 5.03 -7.04 -6.10
C THR A 14 5.93 -7.88 -6.98
N LYS A 15 6.15 -7.45 -8.23
CA LYS A 15 7.12 -8.08 -9.11
C LYS A 15 8.48 -7.42 -8.93
N GLY A 16 9.51 -8.24 -8.77
CA GLY A 16 10.87 -7.74 -8.68
C GLY A 16 11.27 -6.99 -9.94
N ARG A 17 11.84 -5.80 -9.76
CA ARG A 17 12.23 -4.93 -10.88
C ARG A 17 13.40 -5.48 -11.70
N LYS A 18 14.15 -6.41 -11.14
CA LYS A 18 15.31 -7.01 -11.81
C LYS A 18 15.02 -8.41 -12.36
N THR A 19 14.23 -9.20 -11.65
CA THR A 19 14.01 -10.61 -11.99
C THR A 19 12.61 -10.90 -12.52
N GLY A 20 11.63 -10.02 -12.28
CA GLY A 20 10.23 -10.26 -12.61
C GLY A 20 9.54 -11.26 -11.71
N LYS A 21 10.22 -11.79 -10.69
CA LYS A 21 9.64 -12.75 -9.76
C LYS A 21 8.77 -12.05 -8.74
N GLU A 22 7.72 -12.72 -8.28
CA GLU A 22 6.86 -12.17 -7.24
C GLU A 22 7.54 -12.19 -5.88
N HIS A 23 7.38 -11.09 -5.16
CA HIS A 23 7.87 -10.94 -3.78
C HIS A 23 6.70 -10.56 -2.91
N ALA A 24 6.49 -11.29 -1.82
CA ALA A 24 5.41 -11.04 -0.86
C ALA A 24 6.01 -10.46 0.42
N VAL A 25 5.36 -9.41 0.94
CA VAL A 25 5.78 -8.79 2.19
C VAL A 25 4.54 -8.47 3.02
N GLU A 26 4.57 -8.79 4.32
CA GLU A 26 3.49 -8.44 5.22
C GLU A 26 3.70 -7.02 5.73
N LEU A 27 2.71 -6.18 5.54
CA LEU A 27 2.76 -4.77 5.89
C LEU A 27 1.45 -4.36 6.57
N ARG A 28 1.52 -3.29 7.35
CA ARG A 28 0.31 -2.66 7.85
C ARG A 28 -0.27 -1.80 6.74
N ALA A 29 -1.53 -2.05 6.41
CA ALA A 29 -2.24 -1.36 5.36
C ALA A 29 -3.30 -0.43 5.93
N VAL A 30 -3.66 0.60 5.17
CA VAL A 30 -4.82 1.44 5.43
C VAL A 30 -5.78 1.26 4.27
N PHE A 31 -7.06 1.05 4.57
CA PHE A 31 -8.10 1.03 3.54
C PHE A 31 -8.95 2.29 3.69
N TYR A 32 -8.92 3.15 2.69
CA TYR A 32 -9.58 4.44 2.74
C TYR A 32 -10.03 4.82 1.32
N ASP A 33 -11.24 5.32 1.20
CA ASP A 33 -11.81 5.78 -0.08
C ASP A 33 -11.69 4.71 -1.19
N ASN A 34 -11.99 3.45 -0.85
CA ASN A 34 -11.95 2.29 -1.76
C ASN A 34 -10.57 1.94 -2.28
N LYS A 35 -9.51 2.37 -1.58
CA LYS A 35 -8.14 2.10 -2.00
C LYS A 35 -7.33 1.58 -0.82
N PHE A 36 -6.31 0.79 -1.12
CA PHE A 36 -5.32 0.38 -0.12
C PHE A 36 -4.15 1.35 -0.15
N TYR A 37 -3.61 1.64 1.03
CA TYR A 37 -2.45 2.51 1.17
C TYR A 37 -1.40 1.81 2.02
N PHE A 38 -0.15 1.91 1.57
CA PHE A 38 1.01 1.42 2.33
C PHE A 38 1.97 2.59 2.47
N SER A 39 2.52 2.77 3.65
CA SER A 39 3.43 3.88 3.89
C SER A 39 4.72 3.41 4.52
N ARG A 40 5.81 4.09 4.20
CA ARG A 40 7.14 3.85 4.76
C ARG A 40 7.82 5.17 5.04
N ARG A 41 8.62 5.18 6.10
CA ARG A 41 9.48 6.32 6.39
C ARG A 41 10.59 6.43 5.35
N ASN A 42 11.09 5.30 4.87
CA ASN A 42 12.24 5.21 3.98
C ASN A 42 11.80 4.81 2.57
N SER A 43 12.11 5.66 1.59
CA SER A 43 11.81 5.41 0.18
C SER A 43 12.69 4.32 -0.45
N GLN A 44 13.65 3.76 0.29
CA GLN A 44 14.56 2.74 -0.22
C GLN A 44 14.05 1.31 -0.04
N SER A 45 12.83 1.13 0.45
CA SER A 45 12.24 -0.21 0.60
C SER A 45 12.11 -0.90 -0.76
N ASP A 46 12.50 -2.16 -0.83
CA ASP A 46 12.45 -2.91 -2.10
C ASP A 46 11.04 -3.06 -2.64
N TRP A 47 10.05 -3.32 -1.76
CA TRP A 47 8.67 -3.46 -2.21
C TRP A 47 8.16 -2.16 -2.83
N LEU A 48 8.56 -1.01 -2.30
CA LEU A 48 8.17 0.28 -2.84
C LEU A 48 8.79 0.49 -4.22
N LYS A 49 10.09 0.23 -4.36
CA LYS A 49 10.78 0.36 -5.64
C LYS A 49 10.20 -0.59 -6.68
N ASN A 50 9.91 -1.83 -6.29
CA ASN A 50 9.31 -2.81 -7.19
C ASN A 50 7.95 -2.33 -7.70
N ALA A 51 7.11 -1.81 -6.80
CA ALA A 51 5.78 -1.34 -7.15
C ALA A 51 5.81 -0.12 -8.07
N LEU A 52 6.82 0.73 -7.94
CA LEU A 52 6.96 1.91 -8.81
C LEU A 52 7.42 1.54 -10.22
N VAL A 53 8.21 0.48 -10.37
CA VAL A 53 8.66 0.00 -11.68
C VAL A 53 7.59 -0.90 -12.32
N ASN A 54 7.01 -1.79 -11.54
CA ASN A 54 5.96 -2.72 -12.00
C ASN A 54 4.69 -2.45 -11.18
N PRO A 55 3.84 -1.49 -11.60
CA PRO A 55 2.74 -1.03 -10.76
C PRO A 55 1.57 -2.00 -10.61
N GLN A 56 1.54 -3.07 -11.39
CA GLN A 56 0.52 -4.10 -11.22
C GLN A 56 0.85 -4.95 -10.00
N VAL A 57 0.04 -4.85 -8.94
CA VAL A 57 0.31 -5.50 -7.65
C VAL A 57 -0.89 -6.31 -7.21
N LYS A 58 -0.67 -7.19 -6.22
CA LYS A 58 -1.72 -7.97 -5.57
C LYS A 58 -1.66 -7.71 -4.07
N ILE A 59 -2.81 -7.81 -3.42
CA ILE A 59 -2.92 -7.68 -1.98
C ILE A 59 -3.73 -8.86 -1.46
N GLN A 60 -3.19 -9.60 -0.48
CA GLN A 60 -3.91 -10.68 0.19
C GLN A 60 -4.35 -10.23 1.58
N TYR A 61 -5.64 -10.35 1.83
CA TYR A 61 -6.24 -10.03 3.12
C TYR A 61 -7.45 -10.94 3.35
N ASN A 62 -7.48 -11.64 4.49
CA ASN A 62 -8.57 -12.55 4.86
C ASN A 62 -8.90 -13.57 3.75
N ASP A 63 -7.88 -14.21 3.20
CA ASP A 63 -8.01 -15.22 2.14
C ASP A 63 -8.58 -14.69 0.82
N ILE A 64 -8.65 -13.36 0.69
CA ILE A 64 -9.08 -12.70 -0.54
C ILE A 64 -7.87 -12.07 -1.19
N THR A 65 -7.73 -12.25 -2.50
CA THR A 65 -6.69 -11.59 -3.28
C THR A 65 -7.29 -10.46 -4.10
N PHE A 66 -6.81 -9.25 -3.86
CA PHE A 66 -7.18 -8.07 -4.62
C PHE A 66 -6.08 -7.78 -5.64
N THR A 67 -6.46 -7.31 -6.82
CA THR A 67 -5.49 -6.82 -7.81
C THR A 67 -5.66 -5.32 -7.96
N GLY A 68 -4.58 -4.63 -8.22
CA GLY A 68 -4.62 -3.18 -8.34
C GLY A 68 -3.39 -2.60 -9.00
N THR A 69 -3.44 -1.28 -9.18
CA THR A 69 -2.35 -0.51 -9.77
C THR A 69 -1.79 0.43 -8.70
N ALA A 70 -0.47 0.37 -8.50
CA ALA A 70 0.23 1.18 -7.52
C ALA A 70 0.60 2.54 -8.10
N SER A 71 0.48 3.58 -7.30
CA SER A 71 1.00 4.90 -7.63
C SER A 71 1.50 5.61 -6.39
N LEU A 72 2.52 6.44 -6.58
CA LEU A 72 3.10 7.21 -5.48
C LEU A 72 2.22 8.43 -5.21
N ILE A 73 1.88 8.65 -3.93
CA ILE A 73 1.10 9.82 -3.55
C ILE A 73 2.02 11.03 -3.47
N THR A 74 1.64 12.09 -4.19
CA THR A 74 2.35 13.37 -4.18
C THR A 74 1.58 14.44 -3.41
N ASP A 75 0.32 14.18 -3.06
CA ASP A 75 -0.52 15.09 -2.28
C ASP A 75 -0.17 14.96 -0.80
N GLU A 76 0.44 15.98 -0.22
CA GLU A 76 0.87 15.98 1.18
C GLU A 76 -0.32 15.88 2.13
N SER A 77 -1.45 16.48 1.79
CA SER A 77 -2.65 16.42 2.63
C SER A 77 -3.17 14.99 2.73
N LEU A 78 -3.20 14.27 1.61
CA LEU A 78 -3.63 12.87 1.59
C LEU A 78 -2.63 11.99 2.32
N ALA A 79 -1.34 12.19 2.11
CA ALA A 79 -0.30 11.41 2.79
C ALA A 79 -0.39 11.59 4.31
N LYS A 80 -0.63 12.82 4.77
CA LYS A 80 -0.82 13.11 6.19
C LYS A 80 -2.07 12.42 6.74
N LYS A 81 -3.16 12.46 5.97
CA LYS A 81 -4.42 11.79 6.37
C LYS A 81 -4.20 10.29 6.54
N ILE A 82 -3.49 9.66 5.62
CA ILE A 82 -3.20 8.22 5.70
C ILE A 82 -2.34 7.92 6.92
N SER A 83 -1.34 8.76 7.21
CA SER A 83 -0.51 8.59 8.41
C SER A 83 -1.34 8.71 9.69
N GLN A 84 -2.29 9.64 9.74
CA GLN A 84 -3.18 9.81 10.88
C GLN A 84 -4.10 8.61 11.08
N LEU A 85 -4.55 7.99 9.99
CA LEU A 85 -5.36 6.78 10.06
C LEU A 85 -4.56 5.57 10.53
N LYS A 86 -3.27 5.52 10.17
CA LYS A 86 -2.40 4.40 10.50
C LYS A 86 -1.85 4.49 11.94
N TYR A 87 -1.57 5.69 12.40
CA TYR A 87 -0.96 5.92 13.73
C TYR A 87 -1.74 6.96 14.51
N SER A 88 -1.86 6.74 15.81
CA SER A 88 -2.55 7.66 16.71
C SER A 88 -1.59 8.47 17.59
N ASP A 89 -0.29 8.37 17.36
CA ASP A 89 0.74 9.02 18.15
C ASP A 89 1.61 9.95 17.30
N LYS A 90 2.80 10.28 17.79
CA LYS A 90 3.74 11.18 17.10
C LYS A 90 4.12 10.71 15.69
N LYS A 91 4.02 9.41 15.42
CA LYS A 91 4.31 8.88 14.09
C LYS A 91 3.35 9.40 13.03
N ALA A 92 2.14 9.77 13.44
CA ALA A 92 1.15 10.35 12.53
C ALA A 92 1.60 11.67 11.92
N GLU A 93 2.51 12.38 12.58
CA GLU A 93 3.03 13.67 12.13
C GLU A 93 4.30 13.55 11.30
N GLU A 94 4.90 12.36 11.22
CA GLU A 94 6.12 12.15 10.46
C GLU A 94 5.83 12.16 8.96
N SER A 95 6.74 12.78 8.20
CA SER A 95 6.68 12.72 6.74
C SER A 95 6.98 11.30 6.27
N ARG A 96 6.12 10.76 5.42
CA ARG A 96 6.22 9.39 4.93
C ARG A 96 6.00 9.32 3.44
N VAL A 97 6.60 8.29 2.84
CA VAL A 97 6.32 7.92 1.46
C VAL A 97 5.08 7.03 1.48
N VAL A 98 4.06 7.40 0.72
CA VAL A 98 2.78 6.68 0.70
C VAL A 98 2.52 6.14 -0.70
N LEU A 99 2.24 4.83 -0.77
CA LEU A 99 1.87 4.14 -2.00
C LEU A 99 0.37 3.89 -1.99
N GLU A 100 -0.31 4.35 -3.02
CA GLU A 100 -1.75 4.13 -3.21
C GLU A 100 -1.98 2.97 -4.17
N ILE A 101 -2.86 2.05 -3.80
CA ILE A 101 -3.26 0.96 -4.69
C ILE A 101 -4.71 1.17 -5.09
N THR A 102 -4.93 1.50 -6.35
CA THR A 102 -6.26 1.61 -6.93
C THR A 102 -6.69 0.23 -7.39
N LEU A 103 -7.76 -0.29 -6.78
CA LEU A 103 -8.22 -1.64 -7.07
C LEU A 103 -8.82 -1.74 -8.47
N HIS A 104 -8.54 -2.85 -9.16
CA HIS A 104 -9.21 -3.16 -10.41
C HIS A 104 -10.63 -3.61 -10.09
N GLU A 105 -11.59 -3.16 -10.89
CA GLU A 105 -12.97 -3.59 -10.72
C GLU A 105 -13.08 -5.08 -10.98
N GLN A 106 -13.79 -5.76 -10.09
CA GLN A 106 -14.14 -7.15 -10.29
C GLN A 106 -15.61 -7.19 -10.73
N LEU A 107 -15.79 -7.60 -11.94
CA LEU A 107 -17.13 -7.79 -12.48
C LEU A 107 -17.67 -9.17 -12.13
#